data_60511a7ab5f4b2628803e6fa2a0dca7a
#
_entry.id   60511a7ab5f4b2628803e6fa2a0dca7a
#
_cell.length_a   1.000
_cell.length_b   1.000
_cell.length_c   1.000
_cell.angle_alpha   90.00
_cell.angle_beta   90.00
_cell.angle_gamma   90.00
#
_symmetry.space_group_name_H-M   'P 1'
#
loop_
_entity.id
_entity.type
_entity.pdbx_description
1 polymer ?
#
loop_
_entity_poly.entity_id
_entity_poly.type
_entity_poly.pdbx_seq_one_letter_code
_entity_poly.pdbx_strand_id
1 'polypeptide(L)'
;MVFKDTSSSSFGYIQRFVNNSNTSIGSIRFTSGQNGVSFDTSSDYRLKEDLKDFKALEVVSKVKVYDFKWKSDKSRSFGVMAHELKELIPQAVSGEKDALLEDGSIEVQGVDYSKVIPHLIQSIQELKAEIELLKKK
;
A
#
# COMPACT_ATOMS: atom_id res chain seq x y z
N MET A 1 3.04 -21.30 14.58
CA MET A 1 3.40 -21.99 13.34
C MET A 1 4.77 -21.45 12.91
N VAL A 2 5.75 -22.31 12.67
CA VAL A 2 7.09 -21.89 12.21
C VAL A 2 7.21 -22.26 10.74
N PHE A 3 7.45 -21.27 9.88
CA PHE A 3 7.74 -21.49 8.47
C PHE A 3 9.26 -21.62 8.29
N LYS A 4 9.71 -22.71 7.71
CA LYS A 4 11.12 -22.95 7.39
C LYS A 4 11.24 -23.18 5.88
N ASP A 5 12.09 -22.40 5.22
CA ASP A 5 12.44 -22.68 3.84
C ASP A 5 13.35 -23.91 3.80
N THR A 6 12.90 -24.93 3.08
CA THR A 6 13.66 -26.16 2.82
C THR A 6 14.14 -26.21 1.36
N SER A 7 13.89 -25.17 0.58
CA SER A 7 14.34 -25.09 -0.81
C SER A 7 15.82 -24.72 -0.89
N SER A 8 16.53 -25.30 -1.84
CA SER A 8 17.91 -24.92 -2.18
C SER A 8 18.00 -23.62 -2.99
N SER A 9 16.86 -22.96 -3.27
CA SER A 9 16.80 -21.71 -4.00
C SER A 9 17.01 -20.51 -3.07
N SER A 10 17.66 -19.47 -3.58
CA SER A 10 17.94 -18.22 -2.82
C SER A 10 16.69 -17.46 -2.37
N PHE A 11 15.48 -17.90 -2.79
CA PHE A 11 14.20 -17.26 -2.54
C PHE A 11 13.14 -18.32 -2.19
N GLY A 12 12.92 -18.55 -0.89
CA GLY A 12 11.85 -19.41 -0.40
C GLY A 12 10.55 -18.63 -0.16
N TYR A 13 9.42 -19.17 -0.66
CA TYR A 13 8.11 -18.61 -0.32
C TYR A 13 7.65 -19.10 1.06
N ILE A 14 7.27 -18.15 1.93
CA ILE A 14 6.51 -18.44 3.14
C ILE A 14 5.03 -18.61 2.77
N GLN A 15 4.52 -17.70 1.91
CA GLN A 15 3.17 -17.73 1.39
C GLN A 15 3.13 -17.08 0.01
N ARG A 16 2.45 -17.71 -0.93
CA ARG A 16 2.22 -17.17 -2.28
C ARG A 16 0.73 -16.98 -2.51
N PHE A 17 0.35 -15.81 -2.98
CA PHE A 17 -1.00 -15.47 -3.37
C PHE A 17 -1.12 -15.60 -4.90
N VAL A 18 -2.16 -16.27 -5.36
CA VAL A 18 -2.43 -16.46 -6.79
C VAL A 18 -3.87 -16.07 -7.11
N ASN A 19 -4.10 -15.61 -8.35
CA ASN A 19 -5.44 -15.39 -8.87
C ASN A 19 -6.05 -16.71 -9.37
N ASN A 20 -7.30 -16.63 -9.88
CA ASN A 20 -8.03 -17.80 -10.39
C ASN A 20 -7.33 -18.49 -11.59
N SER A 21 -6.43 -17.80 -12.29
CA SER A 21 -5.61 -18.34 -13.38
C SER A 21 -4.26 -18.89 -12.90
N ASN A 22 -4.08 -19.08 -11.58
CA ASN A 22 -2.84 -19.52 -10.94
C ASN A 22 -1.63 -18.60 -11.20
N THR A 23 -1.88 -17.35 -11.59
CA THR A 23 -0.82 -16.33 -11.74
C THR A 23 -0.50 -15.74 -10.38
N SER A 24 0.78 -15.62 -10.04
CA SER A 24 1.20 -14.99 -8.78
C SER A 24 0.86 -13.51 -8.77
N ILE A 25 0.12 -13.08 -7.75
CA ILE A 25 -0.27 -11.67 -7.53
C ILE A 25 0.44 -11.05 -6.34
N GLY A 26 1.12 -11.85 -5.52
CA GLY A 26 1.89 -11.39 -4.38
C GLY A 26 2.48 -12.55 -3.60
N SER A 27 3.39 -12.25 -2.68
CA SER A 27 4.01 -13.25 -1.82
C SER A 27 4.59 -12.66 -0.54
N ILE A 28 4.71 -13.51 0.46
CA ILE A 28 5.59 -13.33 1.62
C ILE A 28 6.71 -14.35 1.45
N ARG A 29 7.97 -13.91 1.46
CA ARG A 29 9.11 -14.79 1.25
C ARG A 29 10.34 -14.35 2.04
N PHE A 30 11.29 -15.27 2.20
CA PHE A 30 12.60 -14.93 2.73
C PHE A 30 13.39 -14.07 1.72
N THR A 31 14.12 -13.09 2.21
CA THR A 31 15.10 -12.37 1.39
C THR A 31 16.31 -13.27 1.07
N SER A 32 17.08 -12.91 0.05
CA SER A 32 18.32 -13.59 -0.27
C SER A 32 19.23 -13.68 0.98
N GLY A 33 19.76 -14.89 1.26
CA GLY A 33 20.52 -15.16 2.48
C GLY A 33 19.67 -15.40 3.73
N GLN A 34 18.33 -15.42 3.61
CA GLN A 34 17.38 -15.68 4.71
C GLN A 34 17.50 -14.74 5.92
N ASN A 35 18.02 -13.53 5.69
CA ASN A 35 18.25 -12.53 6.76
C ASN A 35 17.06 -11.60 7.00
N GLY A 36 15.93 -11.82 6.31
CA GLY A 36 14.72 -11.00 6.44
C GLY A 36 13.55 -11.56 5.67
N VAL A 37 12.45 -10.83 5.72
CA VAL A 37 11.21 -11.15 5.01
C VAL A 37 10.87 -10.01 4.06
N SER A 38 10.44 -10.36 2.84
CA SER A 38 9.86 -9.42 1.88
C SER A 38 8.37 -9.66 1.70
N PHE A 39 7.64 -8.57 1.49
CA PHE A 39 6.23 -8.55 1.13
C PHE A 39 6.12 -7.98 -0.28
N ASP A 40 5.88 -8.87 -1.24
CA ASP A 40 5.91 -8.49 -2.65
C ASP A 40 4.51 -8.50 -3.25
N THR A 41 4.20 -7.48 -4.03
CA THR A 41 3.07 -7.44 -4.94
C THR A 41 3.57 -7.53 -6.37
N SER A 42 2.81 -8.19 -7.27
CA SER A 42 3.20 -8.31 -8.67
C SER A 42 3.34 -6.95 -9.32
N SER A 43 4.45 -6.74 -10.02
CA SER A 43 4.75 -5.52 -10.77
C SER A 43 5.46 -5.80 -12.10
N ASP A 44 5.26 -6.99 -12.66
CA ASP A 44 5.83 -7.36 -13.95
C ASP A 44 5.24 -6.48 -15.06
N TYR A 45 6.11 -5.92 -15.91
CA TYR A 45 5.71 -5.03 -17.00
C TYR A 45 4.79 -5.71 -18.02
N ARG A 46 4.90 -7.02 -18.19
CA ARG A 46 4.07 -7.83 -19.10
C ARG A 46 2.60 -7.93 -18.67
N LEU A 47 2.30 -7.56 -17.42
CA LEU A 47 0.96 -7.51 -16.86
C LEU A 47 0.37 -6.10 -16.88
N LYS A 48 1.06 -5.12 -17.49
CA LYS A 48 0.68 -3.71 -17.50
C LYS A 48 0.60 -3.20 -18.93
N GLU A 49 -0.42 -2.42 -19.21
CA GLU A 49 -0.63 -1.75 -20.49
C GLU A 49 -1.10 -0.32 -20.28
N ASP A 50 -1.18 0.47 -21.33
CA ASP A 50 -1.72 1.85 -21.35
C ASP A 50 -1.09 2.76 -20.28
N LEU A 51 0.26 2.78 -20.23
CA LEU A 51 1.00 3.61 -19.28
C LEU A 51 0.76 5.09 -19.57
N LYS A 52 0.33 5.83 -18.56
CA LYS A 52 0.04 7.28 -18.65
C LYS A 52 0.72 8.03 -17.51
N ASP A 53 1.15 9.24 -17.81
CA ASP A 53 1.55 10.20 -16.79
C ASP A 53 0.32 10.63 -15.96
N PHE A 54 0.53 10.87 -14.68
CA PHE A 54 -0.50 11.36 -13.78
C PHE A 54 0.02 12.45 -12.85
N LYS A 55 -0.86 13.26 -12.33
CA LYS A 55 -0.56 14.31 -11.36
C LYS A 55 -0.95 13.83 -9.96
N ALA A 56 -0.04 13.98 -9.01
CA ALA A 56 -0.25 13.47 -7.67
C ALA A 56 -0.15 14.52 -6.56
N LEU A 57 0.59 15.59 -6.76
CA LEU A 57 0.81 16.61 -5.72
C LEU A 57 -0.49 17.21 -5.20
N GLU A 58 -1.44 17.54 -6.08
CA GLU A 58 -2.74 18.05 -5.67
C GLU A 58 -3.56 17.04 -4.88
N VAL A 59 -3.49 15.75 -5.22
CA VAL A 59 -4.18 14.66 -4.51
C VAL A 59 -3.57 14.46 -3.13
N VAL A 60 -2.24 14.33 -3.07
CA VAL A 60 -1.52 14.09 -1.81
C VAL A 60 -1.67 15.25 -0.84
N SER A 61 -1.67 16.50 -1.33
CA SER A 61 -1.86 17.68 -0.48
C SER A 61 -3.23 17.75 0.22
N LYS A 62 -4.22 17.04 -0.29
CA LYS A 62 -5.57 16.93 0.30
C LYS A 62 -5.69 15.78 1.32
N VAL A 63 -4.72 14.87 1.37
CA VAL A 63 -4.74 13.76 2.34
C VAL A 63 -4.52 14.29 3.74
N LYS A 64 -5.48 14.06 4.61
CA LYS A 64 -5.38 14.43 6.02
C LYS A 64 -4.64 13.35 6.80
N VAL A 65 -3.63 13.75 7.54
CA VAL A 65 -2.86 12.88 8.43
C VAL A 65 -3.12 13.30 9.86
N TYR A 66 -3.37 12.33 10.72
CA TYR A 66 -3.77 12.54 12.10
C TYR A 66 -2.80 11.89 13.09
N ASP A 67 -2.60 12.51 14.22
CA ASP A 67 -2.14 11.88 15.46
C ASP A 67 -3.40 11.46 16.24
N PHE A 68 -3.61 10.16 16.44
CA PHE A 68 -4.83 9.61 17.04
C PHE A 68 -4.52 8.61 18.16
N LYS A 69 -5.54 8.28 18.94
CA LYS A 69 -5.50 7.19 19.94
C LYS A 69 -6.38 6.02 19.52
N TRP A 70 -5.86 4.82 19.66
CA TRP A 70 -6.67 3.62 19.55
C TRP A 70 -7.67 3.54 20.69
N LYS A 71 -8.92 3.19 20.38
CA LYS A 71 -9.96 3.03 21.41
C LYS A 71 -9.70 1.83 22.32
N SER A 72 -9.04 0.78 21.79
CA SER A 72 -8.78 -0.49 22.46
C SER A 72 -7.82 -0.36 23.64
N ASP A 73 -6.64 0.24 23.41
CA ASP A 73 -5.54 0.26 24.37
C ASP A 73 -5.03 1.68 24.72
N LYS A 74 -5.67 2.71 24.14
CA LYS A 74 -5.30 4.13 24.31
C LYS A 74 -3.91 4.51 23.80
N SER A 75 -3.20 3.61 23.10
CA SER A 75 -1.94 3.95 22.45
C SER A 75 -2.12 5.03 21.37
N ARG A 76 -1.10 5.85 21.16
CA ARG A 76 -1.09 6.87 20.10
C ARG A 76 -0.40 6.35 18.85
N SER A 77 -0.90 6.79 17.70
CA SER A 77 -0.33 6.46 16.39
C SER A 77 -0.60 7.60 15.41
N PHE A 78 0.10 7.55 14.27
CA PHE A 78 -0.11 8.47 13.16
C PHE A 78 -0.72 7.72 11.98
N GLY A 79 -1.63 8.36 11.26
CA GLY A 79 -2.23 7.73 10.09
C GLY A 79 -3.37 8.55 9.50
N VAL A 80 -4.10 7.92 8.61
CA VAL A 80 -5.22 8.50 7.87
C VAL A 80 -6.53 7.84 8.29
N MET A 81 -7.65 8.49 8.03
CA MET A 81 -8.96 7.85 8.10
C MET A 81 -9.27 7.19 6.77
N ALA A 82 -9.56 5.87 6.79
CA ALA A 82 -9.78 5.08 5.58
C ALA A 82 -10.85 5.68 4.66
N HIS A 83 -12.00 6.09 5.19
CA HIS A 83 -13.08 6.68 4.40
C HIS A 83 -12.70 8.02 3.74
N GLU A 84 -11.85 8.85 4.37
CA GLU A 84 -11.37 10.10 3.77
C GLU A 84 -10.34 9.81 2.66
N LEU A 85 -9.44 8.85 2.90
CA LEU A 85 -8.47 8.44 1.88
C LEU A 85 -9.15 7.80 0.68
N LYS A 86 -10.26 7.07 0.87
CA LYS A 86 -11.02 6.42 -0.20
C LYS A 86 -11.54 7.41 -1.26
N GLU A 87 -11.86 8.64 -0.84
CA GLU A 87 -12.30 9.69 -1.76
C GLU A 87 -11.19 10.19 -2.70
N LEU A 88 -9.93 10.08 -2.27
CA LEU A 88 -8.75 10.58 -2.99
C LEU A 88 -7.97 9.48 -3.72
N ILE A 89 -7.79 8.34 -3.06
CA ILE A 89 -7.01 7.19 -3.56
C ILE A 89 -7.83 5.91 -3.26
N PRO A 90 -8.93 5.65 -3.98
CA PRO A 90 -9.83 4.54 -3.67
C PRO A 90 -9.16 3.17 -3.73
N GLN A 91 -8.15 2.97 -4.59
CA GLN A 91 -7.40 1.71 -4.67
C GLN A 91 -6.53 1.41 -3.42
N ALA A 92 -6.35 2.38 -2.53
CA ALA A 92 -5.62 2.20 -1.27
C ALA A 92 -6.51 1.74 -0.12
N VAL A 93 -7.82 1.60 -0.31
CA VAL A 93 -8.76 1.33 0.78
C VAL A 93 -9.65 0.14 0.45
N SER A 94 -9.76 -0.79 1.40
CA SER A 94 -10.72 -1.90 1.38
C SER A 94 -11.83 -1.68 2.40
N GLY A 95 -12.98 -2.29 2.15
CA GLY A 95 -14.17 -2.16 2.98
C GLY A 95 -14.96 -0.86 2.74
N GLU A 96 -16.14 -0.80 3.35
CA GLU A 96 -17.04 0.34 3.22
C GLU A 96 -17.16 1.07 4.56
N LYS A 97 -17.41 2.39 4.50
CA LYS A 97 -17.66 3.19 5.69
C LYS A 97 -18.94 2.72 6.37
N ASP A 98 -18.88 2.59 7.70
CA ASP A 98 -20.00 2.20 8.56
C ASP A 98 -20.59 0.80 8.25
N ALA A 99 -19.82 -0.07 7.55
CA ALA A 99 -20.23 -1.44 7.27
C ALA A 99 -20.29 -2.30 8.55
N LEU A 100 -21.26 -3.22 8.55
CA LEU A 100 -21.46 -4.18 9.63
C LEU A 100 -21.43 -5.61 9.09
N LEU A 101 -20.91 -6.53 9.86
CA LEU A 101 -20.99 -7.96 9.61
C LEU A 101 -22.41 -8.47 9.89
N GLU A 102 -22.72 -9.72 9.51
CA GLU A 102 -24.04 -10.34 9.71
C GLU A 102 -24.47 -10.40 11.18
N ASP A 103 -23.49 -10.47 12.09
CA ASP A 103 -23.73 -10.48 13.54
C ASP A 103 -23.91 -9.08 14.15
N GLY A 104 -23.87 -8.01 13.32
CA GLY A 104 -23.99 -6.61 13.74
C GLY A 104 -22.68 -6.01 14.29
N SER A 105 -21.59 -6.74 14.31
CA SER A 105 -20.29 -6.19 14.66
C SER A 105 -19.71 -5.32 13.53
N ILE A 106 -18.76 -4.45 13.88
CA ILE A 106 -18.14 -3.52 12.92
C ILE A 106 -17.30 -4.30 11.91
N GLU A 107 -17.60 -4.13 10.61
CA GLU A 107 -16.69 -4.50 9.54
C GLU A 107 -15.69 -3.37 9.32
N VAL A 108 -14.42 -3.63 9.68
CA VAL A 108 -13.40 -2.57 9.65
C VAL A 108 -12.87 -2.32 8.25
N GLN A 109 -12.68 -1.04 7.90
CA GLN A 109 -11.95 -0.66 6.70
C GLN A 109 -10.45 -0.89 6.89
N GLY A 110 -9.75 -1.26 5.80
CA GLY A 110 -8.31 -1.39 5.74
C GLY A 110 -7.67 -0.32 4.84
N VAL A 111 -6.43 0.04 5.13
CA VAL A 111 -5.60 0.91 4.28
C VAL A 111 -4.35 0.17 3.86
N ASP A 112 -4.15 0.06 2.54
CA ASP A 112 -2.92 -0.40 1.92
C ASP A 112 -2.04 0.81 1.56
N TYR A 113 -1.13 1.17 2.46
CA TYR A 113 -0.21 2.28 2.24
C TYR A 113 0.73 2.07 1.04
N SER A 114 0.96 0.83 0.59
CA SER A 114 1.77 0.58 -0.60
C SER A 114 1.20 1.23 -1.86
N LYS A 115 -0.13 1.41 -1.92
CA LYS A 115 -0.83 2.10 -3.01
C LYS A 115 -0.68 3.63 -2.96
N VAL A 116 -0.31 4.17 -1.81
CA VAL A 116 -0.03 5.60 -1.64
C VAL A 116 1.38 5.96 -2.08
N ILE A 117 2.33 5.01 -2.01
CA ILE A 117 3.74 5.24 -2.33
C ILE A 117 3.96 5.82 -3.75
N PRO A 118 3.34 5.30 -4.83
CA PRO A 118 3.50 5.89 -6.17
C PRO A 118 3.05 7.36 -6.25
N HIS A 119 1.98 7.71 -5.52
CA HIS A 119 1.51 9.10 -5.44
C HIS A 119 2.51 9.99 -4.71
N LEU A 120 3.15 9.50 -3.65
CA LEU A 120 4.20 10.23 -2.93
C LEU A 120 5.43 10.44 -3.81
N ILE A 121 5.86 9.42 -4.55
CA ILE A 121 7.00 9.52 -5.47
C ILE A 121 6.72 10.58 -6.55
N GLN A 122 5.57 10.52 -7.19
CA GLN A 122 5.17 11.47 -8.22
C GLN A 122 5.06 12.90 -7.64
N SER A 123 4.49 13.07 -6.45
CA SER A 123 4.39 14.39 -5.78
C SER A 123 5.75 14.99 -5.49
N ILE A 124 6.73 14.18 -5.07
CA ILE A 124 8.11 14.64 -4.85
C ILE A 124 8.74 15.09 -6.16
N GLN A 125 8.49 14.39 -7.26
CA GLN A 125 8.99 14.76 -8.59
C GLN A 125 8.36 16.08 -9.08
N GLU A 126 7.08 16.29 -8.87
CA GLU A 126 6.37 17.53 -9.19
C GLU A 126 6.93 18.70 -8.36
N LEU A 127 7.04 18.53 -7.03
CA LEU A 127 7.64 19.55 -6.16
C LEU A 127 9.08 19.90 -6.57
N LYS A 128 9.90 18.90 -6.92
CA LYS A 128 11.25 19.14 -7.40
C LYS A 128 11.23 20.02 -8.66
N ALA A 129 10.36 19.71 -9.62
CA ALA A 129 10.25 20.49 -10.84
C ALA A 129 9.82 21.94 -10.56
N GLU A 130 8.85 22.16 -9.67
CA GLU A 130 8.42 23.51 -9.26
C GLU A 130 9.55 24.30 -8.59
N ILE A 131 10.30 23.67 -7.69
CA ILE A 131 11.47 24.31 -7.04
C ILE A 131 12.52 24.72 -8.07
N GLU A 132 12.83 23.88 -9.05
CA GLU A 132 13.80 24.21 -10.11
C GLU A 132 13.32 25.37 -10.98
N LEU A 133 12.03 25.49 -11.23
CA LEU A 133 11.46 26.65 -11.93
C LEU A 133 11.58 27.94 -11.11
N LEU A 134 11.36 27.88 -9.79
CA LEU A 134 11.48 29.04 -8.89
C LEU A 134 12.93 29.53 -8.78
N LYS A 135 13.92 28.62 -8.77
CA LYS A 135 15.34 28.98 -8.70
C LYS A 135 15.88 29.67 -9.97
N LYS A 136 15.18 29.56 -11.10
CA LYS A 136 15.56 30.18 -12.38
C LYS A 136 14.99 31.60 -12.55
N LYS A 137 14.14 32.04 -11.64
CA LYS A 137 13.60 33.40 -11.61
C LYS A 137 14.46 34.33 -10.76
#